data_8d90d9c175bedc808d46cc1fac894400
#
_entry.id   8d90d9c175bedc808d46cc1fac894400
#
_cell.length_a   1.000
_cell.length_b   1.000
_cell.length_c   1.000
_cell.angle_alpha   90.00
_cell.angle_beta   90.00
_cell.angle_gamma   90.00
#
_symmetry.space_group_name_H-M   'P 1'
#
loop_
_entity.id
_entity.type
_entity.pdbx_description
1 polymer ?
#
loop_
_entity_poly.entity_id
_entity_poly.type
_entity_poly.pdbx_seq_one_letter_code
_entity_poly.pdbx_strand_id
1 'polypeptide(L)'
;MRIKLDQNALALSSMLERIAGVQVKDSFMDEEEETIYFIVNSGELGKAIGKGGMNIKRLSEELGKRIRITEYRDNVMEFIRGFIYPATVAEVVQEGND
;
A
#
# COMPACT_ATOMS: atom_id res chain seq x y z
N MET A 1 -11.27 11.80 -6.18
CA MET A 1 -10.28 10.75 -6.30
C MET A 1 -10.16 10.29 -7.73
N ARG A 2 -8.96 10.29 -8.23
CA ARG A 2 -8.74 9.90 -9.61
C ARG A 2 -7.71 8.82 -9.67
N ILE A 3 -8.16 7.61 -9.79
CA ILE A 3 -7.30 6.45 -9.79
C ILE A 3 -6.74 6.21 -11.18
N LYS A 4 -5.45 5.99 -11.25
CA LYS A 4 -4.81 5.71 -12.50
C LYS A 4 -4.09 4.37 -12.41
N LEU A 5 -4.39 3.50 -13.33
CA LEU A 5 -3.75 2.20 -13.41
C LEU A 5 -3.05 2.14 -14.75
N ASP A 6 -1.76 2.13 -14.76
CA ASP A 6 -1.08 2.04 -16.02
C ASP A 6 0.20 1.25 -15.87
N GLN A 7 1.04 1.30 -16.87
CA GLN A 7 2.23 0.49 -16.88
C GLN A 7 3.18 0.81 -15.76
N ASN A 8 3.11 2.02 -15.26
CA ASN A 8 4.01 2.39 -14.19
C ASN A 8 3.69 1.69 -12.89
N ALA A 9 2.47 1.19 -12.77
CA ALA A 9 2.09 0.50 -11.55
C ALA A 9 2.99 -0.70 -11.29
N LEU A 10 3.35 -1.40 -12.35
CA LEU A 10 4.21 -2.56 -12.19
C LEU A 10 5.58 -2.16 -11.71
N ALA A 11 6.10 -1.10 -12.26
CA ALA A 11 7.40 -0.62 -11.86
C ALA A 11 7.38 -0.15 -10.41
N LEU A 12 6.30 0.49 -10.00
CA LEU A 12 6.18 0.95 -8.63
C LEU A 12 6.11 -0.22 -7.67
N SER A 13 5.34 -1.24 -8.02
CA SER A 13 5.25 -2.42 -7.18
C SER A 13 6.61 -3.07 -7.02
N SER A 14 7.34 -3.18 -8.10
CA SER A 14 8.66 -3.79 -8.04
C SER A 14 9.59 -3.01 -7.15
N MET A 15 9.44 -1.71 -7.16
CA MET A 15 10.29 -0.87 -6.35
C MET A 15 10.08 -1.15 -4.87
N LEU A 16 8.83 -1.21 -4.44
CA LEU A 16 8.56 -1.50 -3.05
C LEU A 16 8.99 -2.91 -2.70
N GLU A 17 8.75 -3.85 -3.59
CA GLU A 17 9.14 -5.23 -3.33
C GLU A 17 10.63 -5.35 -3.12
N ARG A 18 11.38 -4.60 -3.89
CA ARG A 18 12.83 -4.66 -3.79
C ARG A 18 13.32 -3.99 -2.52
N ILE A 19 12.75 -2.86 -2.19
CA ILE A 19 13.18 -2.13 -1.02
C ILE A 19 12.81 -2.83 0.27
N ALA A 20 11.60 -3.35 0.34
CA ALA A 20 11.09 -3.89 1.58
C ALA A 20 11.12 -5.40 1.68
N GLY A 21 11.31 -6.09 0.58
CA GLY A 21 11.30 -7.54 0.62
C GLY A 21 9.91 -8.09 0.85
N VAL A 22 8.89 -7.43 0.37
CA VAL A 22 7.53 -7.90 0.52
C VAL A 22 6.94 -8.17 -0.84
N GLN A 23 5.77 -8.76 -0.84
CA GLN A 23 5.06 -9.01 -2.07
C GLN A 23 3.91 -8.02 -2.18
N VAL A 24 3.86 -7.30 -3.27
CA VAL A 24 2.83 -6.30 -3.48
C VAL A 24 1.74 -6.92 -4.32
N LYS A 25 0.52 -6.88 -3.81
CA LYS A 25 -0.60 -7.44 -4.54
C LYS A 25 -1.11 -6.48 -5.58
N ASP A 26 -1.06 -5.20 -5.30
CA ASP A 26 -1.56 -4.23 -6.25
C ASP A 26 -1.01 -2.86 -5.89
N SER A 27 -1.03 -1.98 -6.87
CA SER A 27 -0.64 -0.60 -6.62
C SER A 27 -1.39 0.29 -7.59
N PHE A 28 -1.69 1.48 -7.15
CA PHE A 28 -2.38 2.43 -8.03
C PHE A 28 -2.12 3.82 -7.49
N MET A 29 -2.44 4.81 -8.29
CA MET A 29 -2.18 6.18 -7.92
C MET A 29 -3.45 7.00 -7.96
N ASP A 30 -3.62 7.84 -6.97
CA ASP A 30 -4.69 8.82 -6.95
C ASP A 30 -4.06 10.11 -7.44
N GLU A 31 -4.35 10.48 -8.64
CA GLU A 31 -3.73 11.65 -9.22
C GLU A 31 -4.14 12.94 -8.56
N GLU A 32 -5.36 12.98 -8.08
CA GLU A 32 -5.85 14.16 -7.44
C GLU A 32 -5.10 14.46 -6.16
N GLU A 33 -4.83 13.43 -5.38
CA GLU A 33 -4.14 13.58 -4.13
C GLU A 33 -2.65 13.38 -4.26
N GLU A 34 -2.20 13.01 -5.43
CA GLU A 34 -0.80 12.71 -5.67
C GLU A 34 -0.30 11.69 -4.67
N THR A 35 -1.08 10.65 -4.51
CA THR A 35 -0.79 9.61 -3.54
C THR A 35 -0.70 8.27 -4.25
N ILE A 36 0.31 7.50 -3.91
CA ILE A 36 0.48 6.17 -4.46
C ILE A 36 0.11 5.17 -3.37
N TYR A 37 -0.75 4.24 -3.75
CA TYR A 37 -1.20 3.21 -2.83
C TYR A 37 -0.57 1.88 -3.18
N PHE A 38 -0.12 1.17 -2.16
CA PHE A 38 0.39 -0.18 -2.34
C PHE A 38 -0.41 -1.09 -1.43
N ILE A 39 -0.83 -2.21 -1.98
CA ILE A 39 -1.53 -3.22 -1.19
C ILE A 39 -0.61 -4.41 -1.10
N VAL A 40 -0.19 -4.76 0.11
CA VAL A 40 0.74 -5.87 0.29
C VAL A 40 0.02 -7.06 0.88
N ASN A 41 0.70 -8.19 0.88
CA ASN A 41 0.13 -9.40 1.43
C ASN A 41 -0.17 -9.27 2.89
N SER A 42 -1.12 -10.09 3.31
CA SER A 42 -1.47 -10.18 4.69
C SER A 42 -0.24 -10.49 5.52
N GLY A 43 -0.08 -9.77 6.60
CA GLY A 43 1.03 -10.02 7.50
C GLY A 43 2.31 -9.30 7.15
N GLU A 44 2.34 -8.58 6.04
CA GLU A 44 3.57 -7.93 5.62
C GLU A 44 3.56 -6.42 5.75
N LEU A 45 2.53 -5.89 6.35
CA LEU A 45 2.41 -4.45 6.45
C LEU A 45 3.59 -3.81 7.18
N GLY A 46 3.94 -4.35 8.34
CA GLY A 46 5.02 -3.78 9.11
C GLY A 46 6.34 -3.80 8.37
N LYS A 47 6.58 -4.90 7.65
CA LYS A 47 7.79 -5.02 6.90
C LYS A 47 7.82 -4.03 5.74
N ALA A 48 6.67 -3.82 5.14
CA ALA A 48 6.58 -2.89 4.03
C ALA A 48 6.85 -1.47 4.48
N ILE A 49 6.32 -1.10 5.63
CA ILE A 49 6.50 0.24 6.14
C ILE A 49 7.95 0.47 6.56
N GLY A 50 8.53 -0.57 7.14
CA GLY A 50 9.91 -0.46 7.59
C GLY A 50 10.00 0.16 8.96
N LYS A 51 11.16 -0.01 9.56
CA LYS A 51 11.38 0.47 10.89
C LYS A 51 11.31 1.98 10.90
N GLY A 52 10.42 2.51 11.73
CA GLY A 52 10.27 3.94 11.81
C GLY A 52 9.74 4.57 10.55
N GLY A 53 9.10 3.78 9.70
CA GLY A 53 8.59 4.32 8.45
C GLY A 53 9.65 4.55 7.40
N MET A 54 10.79 3.91 7.55
CA MET A 54 11.92 4.19 6.70
C MET A 54 11.64 3.93 5.21
N ASN A 55 10.94 2.83 4.92
CA ASN A 55 10.68 2.50 3.53
C ASN A 55 9.71 3.48 2.89
N ILE A 56 8.70 3.87 3.64
CA ILE A 56 7.74 4.82 3.12
C ILE A 56 8.43 6.15 2.86
N LYS A 57 9.28 6.57 3.77
CA LYS A 57 9.97 7.81 3.62
C LYS A 57 10.85 7.79 2.40
N ARG A 58 11.56 6.70 2.20
CA ARG A 58 12.44 6.58 1.07
C ARG A 58 11.67 6.63 -0.25
N LEU A 59 10.56 5.90 -0.31
CA LEU A 59 9.76 5.90 -1.51
C LEU A 59 9.17 7.27 -1.78
N SER A 60 8.70 7.90 -0.73
CA SER A 60 8.10 9.22 -0.88
C SER A 60 9.11 10.21 -1.43
N GLU A 61 10.33 10.12 -0.96
CA GLU A 61 11.37 11.02 -1.43
C GLU A 61 11.74 10.74 -2.86
N GLU A 62 11.84 9.47 -3.21
CA GLU A 62 12.25 9.14 -4.56
C GLU A 62 11.18 9.43 -5.59
N LEU A 63 9.94 9.24 -5.21
CA LEU A 63 8.86 9.41 -6.15
C LEU A 63 8.21 10.77 -6.10
N GLY A 64 8.50 11.52 -5.06
CA GLY A 64 7.91 12.85 -4.95
C GLY A 64 6.42 12.79 -4.73
N LYS A 65 5.93 11.71 -4.14
CA LYS A 65 4.51 11.53 -3.92
C LYS A 65 4.27 11.04 -2.52
N ARG A 66 3.04 11.21 -2.09
CA ARG A 66 2.63 10.65 -0.81
C ARG A 66 2.46 9.16 -0.98
N ILE A 67 2.84 8.38 0.01
CA ILE A 67 2.77 6.94 -0.08
C ILE A 67 1.84 6.41 1.01
N ARG A 68 0.96 5.50 0.61
CA ARG A 68 0.11 4.81 1.55
C ARG A 68 0.24 3.32 1.30
N ILE A 69 0.43 2.55 2.36
CA ILE A 69 0.55 1.12 2.23
C ILE A 69 -0.54 0.49 3.07
N THR A 70 -1.27 -0.43 2.46
CA THR A 70 -2.34 -1.14 3.14
C THR A 70 -2.08 -2.62 3.04
N GLU A 71 -2.73 -3.37 3.88
CA GLU A 71 -2.55 -4.80 3.93
C GLU A 71 -3.80 -5.49 3.48
N TYR A 72 -3.66 -6.45 2.58
CA TYR A 72 -4.79 -7.19 2.10
C TYR A 72 -5.27 -8.15 3.18
N ARG A 73 -6.55 -8.10 3.47
CA ARG A 73 -7.14 -9.02 4.41
C ARG A 73 -8.41 -9.53 3.82
N ASP A 74 -8.50 -10.81 3.72
CA ASP A 74 -9.60 -11.35 2.98
C ASP A 74 -10.49 -12.23 3.72
N ASN A 75 -10.56 -12.18 4.99
CA ASN A 75 -11.26 -13.27 5.53
C ASN A 75 -12.20 -13.01 6.62
N VAL A 76 -11.77 -12.20 7.46
CA VAL A 76 -12.43 -12.19 8.70
C VAL A 76 -13.80 -11.67 8.67
N MET A 77 -14.00 -10.71 7.85
CA MET A 77 -15.22 -10.00 7.90
C MET A 77 -16.40 -10.79 7.47
N GLU A 78 -16.17 -11.77 6.66
CA GLU A 78 -17.29 -12.45 6.12
C GLU A 78 -18.09 -13.18 7.10
N PHE A 79 -17.53 -13.62 8.19
CA PHE A 79 -18.41 -14.27 9.08
C PHE A 79 -18.69 -13.48 10.31
N ILE A 80 -18.26 -12.30 10.38
CA ILE A 80 -18.56 -11.55 11.54
C ILE A 80 -19.99 -11.16 11.58
N ARG A 81 -20.60 -10.85 10.51
CA ARG A 81 -22.00 -10.58 10.57
C ARG A 81 -22.66 -10.85 9.28
N GLY A 82 -22.17 -11.81 8.62
CA GLY A 82 -22.80 -12.16 7.39
C GLY A 82 -22.65 -11.13 6.31
N PHE A 83 -21.85 -10.17 6.52
CA PHE A 83 -21.55 -9.24 5.47
C PHE A 83 -20.57 -9.83 4.55
N ILE A 84 -20.70 -9.46 3.32
CA ILE A 84 -19.78 -9.95 2.36
C ILE A 84 -18.95 -8.82 1.88
N TYR A 85 -17.76 -8.78 2.33
CA TYR A 85 -16.81 -7.83 1.80
C TYR A 85 -15.82 -8.62 1.01
N PRO A 86 -15.58 -8.21 -0.19
CA PRO A 86 -14.60 -8.93 -1.01
C PRO A 86 -13.26 -8.94 -0.34
N ALA A 87 -12.94 -7.90 0.35
CA ALA A 87 -11.67 -7.86 1.00
C ALA A 87 -11.68 -6.77 2.02
N THR A 88 -10.92 -6.94 3.06
CA THR A 88 -10.77 -5.92 4.05
C THR A 88 -9.36 -5.44 4.00
N VAL A 89 -9.18 -4.16 4.01
CA VAL A 89 -7.86 -3.60 3.94
C VAL A 89 -7.60 -2.84 5.21
N ALA A 90 -6.52 -3.20 5.88
CA ALA A 90 -6.11 -2.48 7.06
C ALA A 90 -5.10 -1.45 6.63
N GLU A 91 -5.42 -0.23 6.81
CA GLU A 91 -4.63 0.82 6.27
C GLU A 91 -3.78 1.51 7.31
N VAL A 92 -2.52 1.74 6.97
CA VAL A 92 -1.65 2.52 7.80
C VAL A 92 -1.19 3.67 6.95
N VAL A 93 -1.41 4.85 7.43
CA VAL A 93 -1.03 6.02 6.68
C VAL A 93 0.18 6.61 7.32
N GLN A 94 1.22 6.75 6.55
CA GLN A 94 2.43 7.32 7.03
C GLN A 94 2.75 8.50 6.18
N GLU A 95 2.64 9.63 6.74
CA GLU A 95 2.89 10.78 5.98
C GLU A 95 4.09 11.48 6.43
N GLY A 96 5.00 10.74 6.82
CA GLY A 96 6.26 11.29 7.13
C GLY A 96 6.34 11.96 8.43
N ASN A 97 5.32 12.28 9.00
CA ASN A 97 5.39 12.96 10.21
C ASN A 97 4.55 12.39 11.23
N ASP A 98 4.05 11.32 11.04
CA ASP A 98 3.19 10.80 12.04
C ASP A 98 3.78 9.86 12.92
#